data_9a1ca23fb1d92e12ec23dc8e81401cc5
#
_entry.id   9a1ca23fb1d92e12ec23dc8e81401cc5
#
_cell.length_a   1.000
_cell.length_b   1.000
_cell.length_c   1.000
_cell.angle_alpha   90.00
_cell.angle_beta   90.00
_cell.angle_gamma   90.00
#
_symmetry.space_group_name_H-M   'P 1'
#
loop_
_entity.id
_entity.type
_entity.pdbx_description
1 polymer ?
#
loop_
_entity_poly.entity_id
_entity_poly.type
_entity_poly.pdbx_seq_one_letter_code
_entity_poly.pdbx_strand_id
1 'polypeptide(L)'
;MKKWQCTVLALTMLVLLVGCTGNEKQASETGTKTFAEWSEYEAFANVPALITEHTRISQAHDAGGENYVIDVSSANKEDYENYLKLLESEGFEKYVDNGENGLDNRVYTATYTKDNLVLTVNYIASISKVYISVSEDQALSEHLFYKEEYVSDNIEGKKTTLSMMEMYDFGNSFVIQLKNGHFIISDGGVQQDMIYLLEYLEKLAPEGQKPVVDAWFISHAHIDHIGCFLEVSKHLDYIKRISVEGFYFSEPNADVCKQYGDTANVKSFLMACKVFRNSQGKTTPMYRTHTGQRYYFNDISIDIVFSQEIFQVEKSYGKVFNDTSTWMMLNIEGQKVLMPGDADAQTQASVVSIYSKEYLTVDILQAFHHGYNVYTAVSDRFSFKTVIYPFFTSEFDNWRDEIKEGNQLVRETATEYFSHEDGTKVLTFPYVIGSVQTEPAQTWSHHPGRTPSEGVK
;
A
#
# COMPACT_ATOMS: atom_id res chain seq x y z
N MET A 1 7.84 -50.74 -6.63
CA MET A 1 9.04 -49.89 -6.66
C MET A 1 9.21 -49.34 -8.07
N LYS A 2 8.72 -48.12 -8.33
CA LYS A 2 9.03 -47.35 -9.55
C LYS A 2 9.43 -45.96 -9.08
N LYS A 3 10.70 -45.63 -9.29
CA LYS A 3 11.28 -44.31 -9.04
C LYS A 3 10.74 -43.36 -10.11
N TRP A 4 10.12 -42.28 -9.70
CA TRP A 4 9.86 -41.11 -10.53
C TRP A 4 10.97 -40.10 -10.32
N GLN A 5 11.69 -39.82 -11.37
CA GLN A 5 12.67 -38.74 -11.44
C GLN A 5 11.90 -37.46 -11.74
N CYS A 6 11.93 -36.51 -10.82
CA CYS A 6 11.51 -35.13 -11.07
C CYS A 6 12.57 -34.47 -11.96
N THR A 7 12.21 -34.15 -13.17
CA THR A 7 13.01 -33.31 -14.07
C THR A 7 12.65 -31.85 -13.77
N VAL A 8 13.59 -31.12 -13.21
CA VAL A 8 13.49 -29.68 -13.03
C VAL A 8 13.59 -29.03 -14.40
N LEU A 9 12.51 -28.44 -14.89
CA LEU A 9 12.51 -27.62 -16.10
C LEU A 9 12.89 -26.18 -15.70
N ALA A 10 14.14 -25.83 -15.95
CA ALA A 10 14.60 -24.43 -15.87
C ALA A 10 14.04 -23.70 -17.11
N LEU A 11 13.07 -22.81 -16.91
CA LEU A 11 12.55 -21.95 -17.96
C LEU A 11 13.51 -20.77 -18.16
N THR A 12 14.42 -20.91 -19.12
CA THR A 12 15.23 -19.82 -19.66
C THR A 12 14.37 -19.02 -20.63
N MET A 13 14.00 -17.80 -20.25
CA MET A 13 13.37 -16.84 -21.17
C MET A 13 14.41 -16.40 -22.20
N LEU A 14 14.31 -16.90 -23.40
CA LEU A 14 15.06 -16.47 -24.56
C LEU A 14 14.28 -15.34 -25.24
N VAL A 15 14.77 -14.12 -25.15
CA VAL A 15 14.25 -12.98 -25.93
C VAL A 15 14.67 -13.15 -27.38
N LEU A 16 13.75 -13.55 -28.23
CA LEU A 16 13.93 -13.57 -29.69
C LEU A 16 13.59 -12.18 -30.26
N LEU A 17 14.62 -11.45 -30.65
CA LEU A 17 14.51 -10.30 -31.55
C LEU A 17 14.17 -10.82 -32.96
N VAL A 18 12.93 -10.69 -33.38
CA VAL A 18 12.54 -10.84 -34.78
C VAL A 18 12.27 -9.46 -35.35
N GLY A 19 13.17 -8.98 -36.17
CA GLY A 19 12.93 -7.84 -37.02
C GLY A 19 11.95 -8.21 -38.13
N CYS A 20 10.85 -7.48 -38.24
CA CYS A 20 10.00 -7.45 -39.44
C CYS A 20 9.87 -6.02 -39.93
N THR A 21 10.35 -5.81 -41.12
CA THR A 21 10.14 -4.60 -41.94
C THR A 21 8.72 -4.62 -42.54
N GLY A 22 8.03 -3.48 -42.43
CA GLY A 22 7.03 -3.02 -43.42
C GLY A 22 5.57 -3.21 -43.04
N ASN A 23 4.93 -2.15 -42.55
CA ASN A 23 3.79 -1.45 -43.17
C ASN A 23 3.21 -0.45 -42.18
N GLU A 24 3.31 0.81 -42.53
CA GLU A 24 2.64 1.91 -41.84
C GLU A 24 1.12 1.75 -41.89
N LYS A 25 0.51 1.55 -40.71
CA LYS A 25 -0.88 1.93 -40.45
C LYS A 25 -0.88 2.78 -39.20
N GLN A 26 -1.41 4.00 -39.35
CA GLN A 26 -1.65 4.95 -38.27
C GLN A 26 -2.26 4.24 -37.04
N ALA A 27 -1.44 4.05 -36.03
CA ALA A 27 -1.89 3.71 -34.67
C ALA A 27 -2.08 5.04 -33.93
N SER A 28 -3.23 5.21 -33.31
CA SER A 28 -3.53 6.33 -32.42
C SER A 28 -2.44 6.45 -31.36
N GLU A 29 -1.85 7.65 -31.27
CA GLU A 29 -0.84 7.99 -30.26
C GLU A 29 -1.43 7.96 -28.85
N THR A 30 -1.36 6.82 -28.21
CA THR A 30 -1.39 6.65 -26.77
C THR A 30 -0.18 5.79 -26.38
N GLY A 31 0.99 6.29 -26.73
CA GLY A 31 2.26 5.68 -26.38
C GLY A 31 2.89 6.47 -25.25
N THR A 32 3.31 5.80 -24.19
CA THR A 32 4.25 6.33 -23.21
C THR A 32 5.44 6.90 -23.97
N LYS A 33 5.65 8.23 -23.90
CA LYS A 33 6.84 8.84 -24.50
C LYS A 33 8.05 8.33 -23.74
N THR A 34 8.92 7.59 -24.40
CA THR A 34 10.25 7.28 -23.88
C THR A 34 11.14 8.48 -24.15
N PHE A 35 11.58 9.18 -23.12
CA PHE A 35 12.48 10.30 -23.24
C PHE A 35 13.93 9.79 -23.24
N ALA A 36 14.72 10.20 -24.24
CA ALA A 36 16.12 9.83 -24.34
C ALA A 36 17.02 10.68 -23.44
N GLU A 37 16.57 11.89 -23.10
CA GLU A 37 17.32 12.86 -22.34
C GLU A 37 16.51 13.44 -21.16
N TRP A 38 17.17 13.75 -20.08
CA TRP A 38 16.59 14.33 -18.87
C TRP A 38 15.83 15.64 -19.14
N SER A 39 16.40 16.49 -19.99
CA SER A 39 15.84 17.80 -20.36
C SER A 39 14.57 17.74 -21.21
N GLU A 40 14.22 16.58 -21.76
CA GLU A 40 13.00 16.42 -22.56
C GLU A 40 11.74 16.33 -21.69
N TYR A 41 11.91 16.14 -20.36
CA TYR A 41 10.80 16.03 -19.44
C TYR A 41 10.65 17.31 -18.60
N GLU A 42 9.64 18.13 -18.94
CA GLU A 42 9.44 19.48 -18.38
C GLU A 42 9.40 19.51 -16.84
N ALA A 43 8.76 18.51 -16.21
CA ALA A 43 8.67 18.42 -14.76
C ALA A 43 10.06 18.34 -14.07
N PHE A 44 11.11 17.95 -14.80
CA PHE A 44 12.47 17.84 -14.30
C PHE A 44 13.39 18.99 -14.70
N ALA A 45 12.86 20.05 -15.32
CA ALA A 45 13.68 21.16 -15.83
C ALA A 45 14.55 21.83 -14.74
N ASN A 46 14.06 21.84 -13.50
CA ASN A 46 14.75 22.44 -12.35
C ASN A 46 15.38 21.39 -11.42
N VAL A 47 15.47 20.13 -11.85
CA VAL A 47 16.02 19.02 -11.05
C VAL A 47 17.36 18.62 -11.67
N PRO A 48 18.47 18.56 -10.91
CA PRO A 48 19.76 18.10 -11.42
C PRO A 48 19.66 16.67 -11.95
N ALA A 49 20.31 16.41 -13.08
CA ALA A 49 20.29 15.10 -13.70
C ALA A 49 21.23 14.11 -12.98
N LEU A 50 20.76 12.88 -12.74
CA LEU A 50 21.61 11.76 -12.33
C LEU A 50 22.23 11.12 -13.58
N ILE A 51 23.41 11.58 -13.97
CA ILE A 51 24.15 11.10 -15.15
C ILE A 51 25.56 10.70 -14.73
N THR A 52 25.92 9.44 -14.98
CA THR A 52 27.28 8.91 -14.83
C THR A 52 27.68 8.16 -16.11
N GLU A 53 28.89 7.62 -16.16
CA GLU A 53 29.38 6.87 -17.33
C GLU A 53 28.54 5.62 -17.63
N HIS A 54 27.93 5.03 -16.61
CA HIS A 54 27.21 3.76 -16.71
C HIS A 54 25.69 3.88 -16.50
N THR A 55 25.19 4.94 -15.84
CA THR A 55 23.74 5.12 -15.66
C THR A 55 23.03 5.44 -16.97
N ARG A 56 21.78 4.99 -17.08
CA ARG A 56 20.90 5.23 -18.23
C ARG A 56 19.50 5.58 -17.76
N ILE A 57 18.90 6.60 -18.33
CA ILE A 57 17.45 6.83 -18.19
C ILE A 57 16.76 5.68 -18.91
N SER A 58 16.04 4.85 -18.18
CA SER A 58 15.28 3.74 -18.75
C SER A 58 13.88 4.16 -19.13
N GLN A 59 13.30 5.11 -18.37
CA GLN A 59 11.94 5.56 -18.56
C GLN A 59 11.67 6.85 -17.82
N ALA A 60 10.70 7.63 -18.31
CA ALA A 60 10.05 8.71 -17.56
C ALA A 60 8.53 8.60 -17.74
N HIS A 61 7.78 8.81 -16.68
CA HIS A 61 6.32 8.66 -16.72
C HIS A 61 5.62 9.54 -15.68
N ASP A 62 4.35 9.81 -15.94
CA ASP A 62 3.42 10.38 -14.97
C ASP A 62 2.94 9.26 -14.05
N ALA A 63 3.23 9.37 -12.75
CA ALA A 63 2.83 8.40 -11.73
C ALA A 63 1.47 8.75 -11.09
N GLY A 64 0.78 9.78 -11.58
CA GLY A 64 -0.51 10.25 -11.07
C GLY A 64 -0.39 11.33 -10.00
N GLY A 65 -1.47 12.08 -9.80
CA GLY A 65 -1.53 13.13 -8.77
C GLY A 65 -0.43 14.19 -8.92
N GLU A 66 -0.15 14.61 -10.16
CA GLU A 66 0.91 15.59 -10.48
C GLU A 66 2.31 15.16 -10.00
N ASN A 67 2.52 13.85 -9.90
CA ASN A 67 3.80 13.24 -9.54
C ASN A 67 4.43 12.58 -10.77
N TYR A 68 5.64 12.97 -11.10
CA TYR A 68 6.38 12.49 -12.27
C TYR A 68 7.63 11.74 -11.82
N VAL A 69 7.95 10.65 -12.52
CA VAL A 69 9.04 9.76 -12.13
C VAL A 69 9.99 9.53 -13.30
N ILE A 70 11.29 9.62 -13.02
CA ILE A 70 12.35 9.14 -13.92
C ILE A 70 13.00 7.89 -13.32
N ASP A 71 13.07 6.82 -14.10
CA ASP A 71 13.80 5.61 -13.79
C ASP A 71 15.21 5.69 -14.34
N VAL A 72 16.21 5.56 -13.48
CA VAL A 72 17.61 5.49 -13.85
C VAL A 72 18.14 4.08 -13.56
N SER A 73 18.49 3.36 -14.60
CA SER A 73 19.04 1.99 -14.53
C SER A 73 20.56 1.97 -14.44
N SER A 74 21.12 0.82 -14.03
CA SER A 74 22.55 0.58 -13.85
C SER A 74 23.18 1.47 -12.77
N ALA A 75 22.38 2.00 -11.86
CA ALA A 75 22.87 2.80 -10.74
C ALA A 75 23.34 1.88 -9.58
N ASN A 76 24.33 2.34 -8.85
CA ASN A 76 24.80 1.72 -7.62
C ASN A 76 24.59 2.65 -6.41
N LYS A 77 24.95 2.18 -5.21
CA LYS A 77 24.78 2.97 -3.99
C LYS A 77 25.60 4.26 -3.98
N GLU A 78 26.80 4.23 -4.56
CA GLU A 78 27.67 5.42 -4.66
C GLU A 78 27.05 6.48 -5.58
N ASP A 79 26.45 6.08 -6.70
CA ASP A 79 25.73 7.01 -7.58
C ASP A 79 24.58 7.69 -6.84
N TYR A 80 23.80 6.90 -6.07
CA TYR A 80 22.72 7.43 -5.23
C TYR A 80 23.26 8.44 -4.21
N GLU A 81 24.27 8.07 -3.42
CA GLU A 81 24.84 8.95 -2.40
C GLU A 81 25.46 10.24 -2.98
N ASN A 82 26.10 10.13 -4.14
CA ASN A 82 26.66 11.29 -4.83
C ASN A 82 25.55 12.18 -5.41
N TYR A 83 24.46 11.58 -5.86
CA TYR A 83 23.30 12.35 -6.32
C TYR A 83 22.63 13.12 -5.17
N LEU A 84 22.51 12.53 -3.98
CA LEU A 84 22.01 13.26 -2.81
C LEU A 84 22.89 14.49 -2.47
N LYS A 85 24.23 14.34 -2.53
CA LYS A 85 25.15 15.46 -2.33
C LYS A 85 25.01 16.52 -3.43
N LEU A 86 24.77 16.11 -4.68
CA LEU A 86 24.51 17.03 -5.77
C LEU A 86 23.24 17.85 -5.51
N LEU A 87 22.14 17.20 -5.08
CA LEU A 87 20.91 17.91 -4.71
C LEU A 87 21.17 18.96 -3.63
N GLU A 88 21.89 18.61 -2.55
CA GLU A 88 22.25 19.55 -1.48
C GLU A 88 23.09 20.72 -2.01
N SER A 89 24.05 20.46 -2.91
CA SER A 89 24.88 21.53 -3.52
C SER A 89 24.10 22.46 -4.44
N GLU A 90 23.01 21.98 -5.04
CA GLU A 90 22.07 22.73 -5.87
C GLU A 90 20.95 23.42 -5.08
N GLY A 91 21.05 23.37 -3.74
CA GLY A 91 20.15 24.09 -2.82
C GLY A 91 18.85 23.37 -2.52
N PHE A 92 18.77 22.05 -2.72
CA PHE A 92 17.70 21.25 -2.17
C PHE A 92 17.96 20.95 -0.69
N GLU A 93 16.96 21.12 0.14
CA GLU A 93 17.01 20.83 1.56
C GLU A 93 16.48 19.42 1.84
N LYS A 94 17.28 18.62 2.53
CA LYS A 94 16.86 17.28 2.94
C LYS A 94 15.72 17.39 3.96
N TYR A 95 14.56 16.84 3.62
CA TYR A 95 13.44 16.72 4.55
C TYR A 95 13.62 15.48 5.44
N VAL A 96 13.86 14.31 4.84
CA VAL A 96 14.06 13.05 5.57
C VAL A 96 14.81 12.04 4.70
N ASP A 97 15.48 11.08 5.33
CA ASP A 97 15.93 9.84 4.69
C ASP A 97 15.64 8.64 5.61
N ASN A 98 15.64 7.43 5.05
CA ASN A 98 15.45 6.20 5.82
C ASN A 98 16.75 5.63 6.43
N GLY A 99 17.82 6.44 6.45
CA GLY A 99 19.08 6.15 7.09
C GLY A 99 20.00 5.20 6.31
N GLU A 100 21.17 4.90 6.92
CA GLU A 100 22.25 4.14 6.28
C GLU A 100 21.85 2.74 5.84
N ASN A 101 20.92 2.11 6.53
CA ASN A 101 20.49 0.74 6.27
C ASN A 101 19.26 0.66 5.35
N GLY A 102 18.53 1.77 5.17
CA GLY A 102 17.29 1.77 4.40
C GLY A 102 16.28 0.74 4.92
N LEU A 103 15.42 0.25 4.02
CA LEU A 103 14.62 -0.95 4.28
C LEU A 103 15.36 -2.17 3.75
N ASP A 104 15.54 -3.19 4.59
CA ASP A 104 16.19 -4.46 4.23
C ASP A 104 17.65 -4.32 3.70
N ASN A 105 18.33 -3.22 3.98
CA ASN A 105 19.61 -2.86 3.34
C ASN A 105 19.55 -2.86 1.79
N ARG A 106 18.37 -2.66 1.21
CA ARG A 106 18.14 -2.74 -0.24
C ARG A 106 17.38 -1.56 -0.81
N VAL A 107 16.49 -0.93 -0.03
CA VAL A 107 15.68 0.19 -0.48
C VAL A 107 16.04 1.43 0.33
N TYR A 108 16.73 2.35 -0.31
CA TYR A 108 17.17 3.61 0.27
C TYR A 108 16.33 4.73 -0.30
N THR A 109 15.76 5.55 0.58
CA THR A 109 14.82 6.61 0.21
C THR A 109 15.18 7.89 0.92
N ALA A 110 15.23 8.99 0.18
CA ALA A 110 15.41 10.33 0.71
C ALA A 110 14.42 11.29 0.05
N THR A 111 13.85 12.19 0.84
CA THR A 111 12.96 13.27 0.37
C THR A 111 13.62 14.62 0.57
N TYR A 112 13.57 15.45 -0.47
CA TYR A 112 14.14 16.79 -0.52
C TYR A 112 13.09 17.81 -0.92
N THR A 113 13.29 19.05 -0.51
CA THR A 113 12.45 20.19 -0.89
C THR A 113 13.29 21.33 -1.44
N LYS A 114 12.76 22.06 -2.42
CA LYS A 114 13.30 23.34 -2.90
C LYS A 114 12.18 24.17 -3.49
N ASP A 115 11.96 25.36 -2.94
CA ASP A 115 10.82 26.21 -3.29
C ASP A 115 9.49 25.41 -3.12
N ASN A 116 8.73 25.22 -4.19
CA ASN A 116 7.52 24.39 -4.22
C ASN A 116 7.76 22.95 -4.66
N LEU A 117 8.99 22.58 -5.01
CA LEU A 117 9.32 21.23 -5.46
C LEU A 117 9.53 20.28 -4.27
N VAL A 118 8.98 19.09 -4.40
CA VAL A 118 9.24 17.94 -3.53
C VAL A 118 9.83 16.83 -4.38
N LEU A 119 11.02 16.38 -4.03
CA LEU A 119 11.70 15.25 -4.64
C LEU A 119 11.76 14.07 -3.69
N THR A 120 11.39 12.89 -4.18
CA THR A 120 11.70 11.63 -3.49
C THR A 120 12.62 10.79 -4.38
N VAL A 121 13.78 10.42 -3.83
CA VAL A 121 14.81 9.64 -4.52
C VAL A 121 14.89 8.26 -3.89
N ASN A 122 14.57 7.22 -4.65
CA ASN A 122 14.58 5.84 -4.21
C ASN A 122 15.68 5.08 -4.94
N TYR A 123 16.64 4.51 -4.21
CA TYR A 123 17.59 3.54 -4.76
C TYR A 123 17.23 2.12 -4.33
N ILE A 124 17.04 1.24 -5.30
CA ILE A 124 16.71 -0.16 -5.09
C ILE A 124 17.92 -1.02 -5.52
N ALA A 125 18.71 -1.45 -4.54
CA ALA A 125 19.98 -2.11 -4.77
C ALA A 125 19.86 -3.44 -5.53
N SER A 126 18.81 -4.23 -5.22
CA SER A 126 18.60 -5.56 -5.83
C SER A 126 18.35 -5.52 -7.33
N ILE A 127 17.89 -4.41 -7.86
CA ILE A 127 17.62 -4.22 -9.30
C ILE A 127 18.49 -3.12 -9.92
N SER A 128 19.41 -2.53 -9.14
CA SER A 128 20.34 -1.49 -9.58
C SER A 128 19.65 -0.30 -10.25
N LYS A 129 18.58 0.21 -9.61
CA LYS A 129 17.79 1.34 -10.12
C LYS A 129 17.68 2.46 -9.10
N VAL A 130 17.67 3.69 -9.61
CA VAL A 130 17.20 4.88 -8.89
C VAL A 130 15.93 5.37 -9.55
N TYR A 131 14.91 5.62 -8.73
CA TYR A 131 13.68 6.30 -9.13
C TYR A 131 13.70 7.70 -8.53
N ILE A 132 13.51 8.70 -9.35
CA ILE A 132 13.46 10.10 -8.92
C ILE A 132 12.06 10.61 -9.21
N SER A 133 11.34 10.85 -8.15
CA SER A 133 9.97 11.34 -8.17
C SER A 133 9.96 12.84 -7.89
N VAL A 134 9.25 13.62 -8.69
CA VAL A 134 9.06 15.06 -8.51
C VAL A 134 7.60 15.43 -8.51
N SER A 135 7.21 16.30 -7.60
CA SER A 135 5.88 16.93 -7.54
C SER A 135 6.01 18.37 -7.08
N GLU A 136 4.97 19.18 -7.35
CA GLU A 136 4.87 20.55 -6.84
C GLU A 136 3.83 20.61 -5.71
N ASP A 137 4.07 21.49 -4.73
CA ASP A 137 3.17 21.79 -3.61
C ASP A 137 2.65 20.56 -2.83
N GLN A 138 3.36 19.41 -2.91
CA GLN A 138 2.99 18.20 -2.20
C GLN A 138 3.15 18.38 -0.68
N ALA A 139 2.11 18.04 0.07
CA ALA A 139 2.19 18.02 1.54
C ALA A 139 3.12 16.90 2.02
N LEU A 140 3.95 17.21 3.02
CA LEU A 140 4.85 16.26 3.67
C LEU A 140 4.38 15.99 5.10
N SER A 141 4.32 14.72 5.45
CA SER A 141 3.90 14.29 6.79
C SER A 141 5.03 14.44 7.80
N GLU A 142 4.73 15.05 8.95
CA GLU A 142 5.66 15.07 10.08
C GLU A 142 5.90 13.69 10.69
N HIS A 143 5.02 12.74 10.44
CA HIS A 143 5.17 11.34 10.87
C HIS A 143 6.29 10.58 10.14
N LEU A 144 6.95 11.18 9.15
CA LEU A 144 8.21 10.65 8.58
C LEU A 144 9.39 10.75 9.58
N PHE A 145 9.23 11.48 10.67
CA PHE A 145 10.23 11.60 11.74
C PHE A 145 9.77 10.88 13.01
N TYR A 146 10.69 10.13 13.62
CA TYR A 146 10.46 9.64 14.97
C TYR A 146 10.51 10.81 15.96
N LYS A 147 9.53 10.86 16.87
CA LYS A 147 9.47 11.84 17.96
C LYS A 147 9.13 11.14 19.28
N GLU A 148 9.87 11.42 20.34
CA GLU A 148 9.56 10.87 21.67
C GLU A 148 8.20 11.30 22.19
N GLU A 149 7.73 12.48 21.79
CA GLU A 149 6.39 12.98 22.17
C GLU A 149 5.27 12.05 21.71
N TYR A 150 5.45 11.29 20.62
CA TYR A 150 4.45 10.33 20.17
C TYR A 150 4.21 9.20 21.17
N VAL A 151 5.23 8.79 21.92
CA VAL A 151 5.16 7.72 22.91
C VAL A 151 4.87 8.22 24.33
N SER A 152 5.02 9.52 24.60
CA SER A 152 4.80 10.11 25.93
C SER A 152 3.31 10.20 26.31
N ASP A 153 2.42 10.22 25.32
CA ASP A 153 0.97 10.39 25.54
C ASP A 153 0.23 9.06 25.76
N ASN A 154 0.96 7.98 26.01
CA ASN A 154 0.37 6.66 26.22
C ASN A 154 -0.55 6.64 27.45
N ILE A 155 -1.74 6.05 27.28
CA ILE A 155 -2.67 5.77 28.36
C ILE A 155 -2.15 4.55 29.14
N GLU A 156 -2.04 4.68 30.46
CA GLU A 156 -1.53 3.62 31.33
C GLU A 156 -2.33 2.30 31.15
N GLY A 157 -1.62 1.22 30.92
CA GLY A 157 -2.20 -0.13 30.75
C GLY A 157 -2.85 -0.38 29.40
N LYS A 158 -2.93 0.63 28.51
CA LYS A 158 -3.47 0.44 27.15
C LYS A 158 -2.47 -0.28 26.27
N LYS A 159 -2.97 -1.20 25.47
CA LYS A 159 -2.19 -1.96 24.48
C LYS A 159 -2.60 -1.58 23.09
N THR A 160 -1.68 -1.65 22.16
CA THR A 160 -2.00 -1.53 20.74
C THR A 160 -2.76 -2.76 20.28
N THR A 161 -3.82 -2.53 19.51
CA THR A 161 -4.64 -3.60 18.93
C THR A 161 -4.77 -3.41 17.43
N LEU A 162 -4.86 -4.52 16.69
CA LEU A 162 -5.24 -4.57 15.28
C LEU A 162 -6.58 -5.29 15.18
N SER A 163 -7.57 -4.61 14.65
CA SER A 163 -8.90 -5.16 14.41
C SER A 163 -9.11 -5.34 12.92
N MET A 164 -9.29 -6.60 12.47
CA MET A 164 -9.86 -6.88 11.15
C MET A 164 -11.37 -6.76 11.29
N MET A 165 -11.92 -5.73 10.68
CA MET A 165 -13.34 -5.42 10.80
C MET A 165 -14.20 -6.50 10.17
N GLU A 166 -15.30 -6.86 10.84
CA GLU A 166 -16.37 -7.58 10.18
C GLU A 166 -17.01 -6.68 9.12
N MET A 167 -17.13 -7.17 7.89
CA MET A 167 -17.63 -6.41 6.77
C MET A 167 -19.05 -6.89 6.40
N TYR A 168 -19.86 -5.99 5.82
CA TYR A 168 -21.19 -6.31 5.30
C TYR A 168 -21.11 -7.34 4.17
N ASP A 169 -20.14 -7.18 3.30
CA ASP A 169 -19.83 -8.05 2.16
C ASP A 169 -18.30 -8.31 2.11
N PHE A 170 -17.73 -8.66 0.96
CA PHE A 170 -16.28 -8.60 0.80
C PHE A 170 -15.81 -7.15 0.94
N GLY A 171 -14.64 -6.97 1.46
CA GLY A 171 -14.07 -5.64 1.64
C GLY A 171 -12.88 -5.67 2.58
N ASN A 172 -12.10 -4.61 2.54
CA ASN A 172 -10.91 -4.49 3.36
C ASN A 172 -11.03 -3.32 4.31
N SER A 173 -11.00 -3.60 5.61
CA SER A 173 -10.94 -2.56 6.63
C SER A 173 -10.25 -3.07 7.89
N PHE A 174 -9.19 -2.36 8.28
CA PHE A 174 -8.46 -2.62 9.51
C PHE A 174 -8.40 -1.36 10.36
N VAL A 175 -8.64 -1.53 11.64
CA VAL A 175 -8.51 -0.47 12.64
C VAL A 175 -7.38 -0.83 13.60
N ILE A 176 -6.36 0.00 13.66
CA ILE A 176 -5.28 -0.10 14.64
C ILE A 176 -5.56 0.95 15.73
N GLN A 177 -5.80 0.50 16.97
CA GLN A 177 -5.86 1.41 18.10
C GLN A 177 -4.49 1.50 18.78
N LEU A 178 -3.97 2.70 18.89
CA LEU A 178 -2.69 3.02 19.49
C LEU A 178 -2.79 3.14 21.04
N LYS A 179 -1.67 3.12 21.73
CA LYS A 179 -1.62 3.24 23.19
C LYS A 179 -2.11 4.59 23.71
N ASN A 180 -2.04 5.65 22.90
CA ASN A 180 -2.62 6.95 23.24
C ASN A 180 -4.14 7.03 23.05
N GLY A 181 -4.77 5.98 22.52
CA GLY A 181 -6.20 5.92 22.25
C GLY A 181 -6.61 6.43 20.87
N HIS A 182 -5.68 6.95 20.08
CA HIS A 182 -5.91 7.31 18.69
C HIS A 182 -5.94 6.09 17.77
N PHE A 183 -6.21 6.32 16.49
CA PHE A 183 -6.42 5.26 15.53
C PHE A 183 -5.58 5.46 14.27
N ILE A 184 -5.22 4.34 13.67
CA ILE A 184 -4.83 4.26 12.26
C ILE A 184 -5.85 3.37 11.58
N ILE A 185 -6.31 3.76 10.38
CA ILE A 185 -7.22 2.97 9.57
C ILE A 185 -6.50 2.58 8.28
N SER A 186 -6.63 1.32 7.88
CA SER A 186 -6.26 0.86 6.55
C SER A 186 -7.51 0.43 5.80
N ASP A 187 -7.80 1.14 4.70
CA ASP A 187 -9.02 1.00 3.92
C ASP A 187 -10.32 1.21 4.74
N GLY A 188 -11.48 0.91 4.20
CA GLY A 188 -12.74 1.20 4.91
C GLY A 188 -13.91 0.28 4.56
N GLY A 189 -13.71 -0.68 3.63
CA GLY A 189 -14.78 -1.57 3.20
C GLY A 189 -15.80 -0.91 2.28
N VAL A 190 -16.98 -1.50 2.20
CA VAL A 190 -18.10 -1.02 1.36
C VAL A 190 -18.93 0.04 2.09
N GLN A 191 -19.82 0.71 1.36
CA GLN A 191 -20.62 1.80 1.92
C GLN A 191 -21.51 1.39 3.11
N GLN A 192 -21.93 0.13 3.14
CA GLN A 192 -22.76 -0.41 4.22
C GLN A 192 -22.05 -0.50 5.56
N ASP A 193 -20.71 -0.54 5.54
CA ASP A 193 -19.89 -0.67 6.74
C ASP A 193 -19.74 0.66 7.51
N MET A 194 -20.19 1.77 6.91
CA MET A 194 -19.99 3.12 7.43
C MET A 194 -20.39 3.31 8.90
N ILE A 195 -21.63 2.95 9.25
CA ILE A 195 -22.15 3.14 10.61
C ILE A 195 -21.36 2.29 11.59
N TYR A 196 -21.08 1.05 11.21
CA TYR A 196 -20.35 0.12 12.04
C TYR A 196 -18.92 0.61 12.32
N LEU A 197 -18.21 1.09 11.31
CA LEU A 197 -16.87 1.65 11.51
C LEU A 197 -16.89 2.83 12.47
N LEU A 198 -17.81 3.78 12.30
CA LEU A 198 -17.93 4.95 13.17
C LEU A 198 -18.26 4.57 14.62
N GLU A 199 -19.24 3.68 14.82
CA GLU A 199 -19.62 3.19 16.16
C GLU A 199 -18.49 2.39 16.81
N TYR A 200 -17.72 1.64 16.01
CA TYR A 200 -16.56 0.91 16.49
C TYR A 200 -15.46 1.84 17.01
N LEU A 201 -15.14 2.88 16.24
CA LEU A 201 -14.17 3.89 16.66
C LEU A 201 -14.62 4.62 17.94
N GLU A 202 -15.90 5.01 18.01
CA GLU A 202 -16.47 5.67 19.21
C GLU A 202 -16.46 4.78 20.45
N LYS A 203 -16.76 3.48 20.29
CA LYS A 203 -16.69 2.48 21.35
C LYS A 203 -15.29 2.35 21.94
N LEU A 204 -14.27 2.45 21.07
CA LEU A 204 -12.87 2.25 21.47
C LEU A 204 -12.18 3.54 21.93
N ALA A 205 -12.69 4.69 21.51
CA ALA A 205 -12.13 6.00 21.88
C ALA A 205 -12.13 6.20 23.40
N PRO A 206 -11.21 6.99 23.96
CA PRO A 206 -11.23 7.34 25.37
C PRO A 206 -12.57 8.00 25.75
N GLU A 207 -13.06 7.69 26.95
CA GLU A 207 -14.38 8.14 27.42
C GLU A 207 -14.58 9.66 27.25
N GLY A 208 -15.69 10.05 26.62
CA GLY A 208 -16.05 11.43 26.36
C GLY A 208 -15.21 12.13 25.29
N GLN A 209 -14.34 11.43 24.59
CA GLN A 209 -13.53 11.99 23.51
C GLN A 209 -14.07 11.55 22.14
N LYS A 210 -13.94 12.46 21.18
CA LYS A 210 -14.16 12.16 19.77
C LYS A 210 -12.99 11.32 19.25
N PRO A 211 -13.22 10.25 18.48
CA PRO A 211 -12.16 9.48 17.84
C PRO A 211 -11.23 10.36 17.00
N VAL A 212 -9.93 10.20 17.18
CA VAL A 212 -8.88 10.84 16.39
C VAL A 212 -8.19 9.76 15.55
N VAL A 213 -8.26 9.90 14.24
CA VAL A 213 -7.59 9.02 13.26
C VAL A 213 -6.32 9.74 12.82
N ASP A 214 -5.17 9.34 13.37
CA ASP A 214 -3.88 9.95 13.05
C ASP A 214 -3.51 9.74 11.59
N ALA A 215 -3.85 8.58 11.06
CA ALA A 215 -3.65 8.26 9.66
C ALA A 215 -4.77 7.36 9.10
N TRP A 216 -5.24 7.69 7.90
CA TRP A 216 -6.10 6.80 7.12
C TRP A 216 -5.37 6.44 5.83
N PHE A 217 -4.81 5.23 5.80
CA PHE A 217 -4.15 4.68 4.65
C PHE A 217 -5.16 4.06 3.70
N ILE A 218 -5.01 4.34 2.41
CA ILE A 218 -5.79 3.71 1.35
C ILE A 218 -4.84 2.92 0.48
N SER A 219 -5.05 1.61 0.41
CA SER A 219 -4.24 0.72 -0.43
C SER A 219 -4.42 1.07 -1.90
N HIS A 220 -5.66 1.09 -2.37
CA HIS A 220 -6.07 1.52 -3.70
C HIS A 220 -7.55 1.92 -3.70
N ALA A 221 -8.05 2.50 -4.80
CA ALA A 221 -9.36 3.15 -4.82
C ALA A 221 -10.49 2.28 -5.40
N HIS A 222 -10.52 0.97 -5.15
CA HIS A 222 -11.69 0.15 -5.41
C HIS A 222 -12.79 0.39 -4.35
N ILE A 223 -14.04 0.15 -4.73
CA ILE A 223 -15.21 0.51 -3.92
C ILE A 223 -15.31 -0.28 -2.60
N ASP A 224 -14.80 -1.48 -2.57
CA ASP A 224 -14.71 -2.36 -1.40
C ASP A 224 -13.56 -2.01 -0.44
N HIS A 225 -12.77 -0.98 -0.77
CA HIS A 225 -11.75 -0.36 0.07
C HIS A 225 -12.12 1.06 0.50
N ILE A 226 -12.79 1.82 -0.39
CA ILE A 226 -13.12 3.23 -0.13
C ILE A 226 -14.61 3.49 0.06
N GLY A 227 -15.48 2.49 -0.07
CA GLY A 227 -16.93 2.67 -0.06
C GLY A 227 -17.46 3.31 1.21
N CYS A 228 -17.05 2.81 2.36
CA CYS A 228 -17.38 3.38 3.66
C CYS A 228 -16.96 4.84 3.77
N PHE A 229 -15.72 5.14 3.38
CA PHE A 229 -15.17 6.49 3.36
C PHE A 229 -15.99 7.45 2.49
N LEU A 230 -16.34 7.01 1.27
CA LEU A 230 -17.18 7.80 0.37
C LEU A 230 -18.55 8.06 0.98
N GLU A 231 -19.12 7.10 1.68
CA GLU A 231 -20.43 7.25 2.32
C GLU A 231 -20.38 8.22 3.49
N VAL A 232 -19.37 8.09 4.39
CA VAL A 232 -19.14 9.05 5.48
C VAL A 232 -19.05 10.47 4.94
N SER A 233 -18.35 10.67 3.83
CA SER A 233 -18.14 11.99 3.24
C SER A 233 -19.40 12.70 2.75
N LYS A 234 -20.47 11.97 2.50
CA LYS A 234 -21.77 12.52 2.06
C LYS A 234 -22.61 13.08 3.22
N HIS A 235 -22.26 12.76 4.46
CA HIS A 235 -23.05 13.05 5.64
C HIS A 235 -22.26 13.91 6.63
N LEU A 236 -22.55 15.21 6.68
CA LEU A 236 -21.87 16.15 7.57
C LEU A 236 -21.91 15.74 9.05
N ASP A 237 -23.00 15.08 9.48
CA ASP A 237 -23.11 14.65 10.88
C ASP A 237 -22.19 13.45 11.17
N TYR A 238 -21.89 12.62 10.20
CA TYR A 238 -20.92 11.52 10.34
C TYR A 238 -19.49 12.05 10.32
N ILE A 239 -19.16 12.98 9.41
CA ILE A 239 -17.85 13.63 9.37
C ILE A 239 -17.48 14.25 10.72
N LYS A 240 -18.46 14.85 11.42
CA LYS A 240 -18.24 15.47 12.73
C LYS A 240 -17.93 14.48 13.86
N ARG A 241 -18.27 13.20 13.68
CA ARG A 241 -18.05 12.15 14.67
C ARG A 241 -16.58 11.76 14.82
N ILE A 242 -15.75 12.02 13.81
CA ILE A 242 -14.32 11.68 13.81
C ILE A 242 -13.46 12.90 13.44
N SER A 243 -12.21 12.91 13.87
CA SER A 243 -11.15 13.78 13.32
C SER A 243 -10.16 12.92 12.56
N VAL A 244 -9.74 13.36 11.37
CA VAL A 244 -8.74 12.65 10.55
C VAL A 244 -7.56 13.59 10.35
N GLU A 245 -6.39 13.22 10.88
CA GLU A 245 -5.20 14.06 10.84
C GLU A 245 -4.50 14.01 9.49
N GLY A 246 -4.54 12.86 8.77
CA GLY A 246 -3.98 12.73 7.45
C GLY A 246 -4.53 11.55 6.65
N PHE A 247 -4.65 11.73 5.33
CA PHE A 247 -4.85 10.65 4.38
C PHE A 247 -3.51 10.28 3.75
N TYR A 248 -3.29 8.98 3.55
CA TYR A 248 -2.07 8.43 2.97
C TYR A 248 -2.42 7.59 1.76
N PHE A 249 -2.11 8.09 0.57
CA PHE A 249 -2.54 7.48 -0.69
C PHE A 249 -1.56 7.79 -1.82
N SER A 250 -1.22 6.79 -2.62
CA SER A 250 -0.49 6.96 -3.86
C SER A 250 -1.49 7.01 -5.03
N GLU A 251 -1.89 8.22 -5.44
CA GLU A 251 -2.84 8.41 -6.54
C GLU A 251 -2.30 7.81 -7.83
N PRO A 252 -3.04 6.89 -8.49
CA PRO A 252 -2.60 6.29 -9.74
C PRO A 252 -2.77 7.26 -10.92
N ASN A 253 -1.99 7.00 -11.98
CA ASN A 253 -2.06 7.78 -13.22
C ASN A 253 -3.48 7.74 -13.84
N ALA A 254 -3.91 8.88 -14.41
CA ALA A 254 -5.24 9.04 -14.98
C ALA A 254 -5.52 8.08 -16.15
N ASP A 255 -4.50 7.72 -16.95
CA ASP A 255 -4.64 6.77 -18.07
C ASP A 255 -4.84 5.35 -17.55
N VAL A 256 -4.16 4.97 -16.46
CA VAL A 256 -4.37 3.70 -15.75
C VAL A 256 -5.80 3.64 -15.23
N CYS A 257 -6.27 4.68 -14.53
CA CYS A 257 -7.65 4.75 -14.03
C CYS A 257 -8.67 4.61 -15.17
N LYS A 258 -8.45 5.28 -16.29
CA LYS A 258 -9.32 5.22 -17.47
C LYS A 258 -9.33 3.85 -18.12
N GLN A 259 -8.16 3.22 -18.22
CA GLN A 259 -8.00 1.91 -18.85
C GLN A 259 -8.81 0.83 -18.11
N TYR A 260 -8.89 0.91 -16.77
CA TYR A 260 -9.58 -0.07 -15.93
C TYR A 260 -10.97 0.36 -15.48
N GLY A 261 -11.41 1.55 -15.84
CA GLY A 261 -12.75 2.04 -15.53
C GLY A 261 -12.88 2.72 -14.16
N ASP A 262 -11.77 2.90 -13.43
CA ASP A 262 -11.75 3.38 -12.03
C ASP A 262 -11.62 4.89 -11.87
N THR A 263 -11.64 5.64 -12.98
CA THR A 263 -11.56 7.12 -12.94
C THR A 263 -12.60 7.75 -12.02
N ALA A 264 -13.82 7.21 -11.98
CA ALA A 264 -14.90 7.75 -11.15
C ALA A 264 -14.62 7.52 -9.66
N ASN A 265 -14.11 6.34 -9.30
CA ASN A 265 -13.75 5.98 -7.92
C ASN A 265 -12.65 6.88 -7.39
N VAL A 266 -11.54 7.01 -8.12
CA VAL A 266 -10.41 7.86 -7.73
C VAL A 266 -10.85 9.33 -7.57
N LYS A 267 -11.59 9.88 -8.56
CA LYS A 267 -12.11 11.26 -8.46
C LYS A 267 -13.03 11.46 -7.27
N SER A 268 -13.94 10.50 -7.02
CA SER A 268 -14.85 10.58 -5.88
C SER A 268 -14.09 10.54 -4.56
N PHE A 269 -13.08 9.70 -4.45
CA PHE A 269 -12.20 9.62 -3.29
C PHE A 269 -11.47 10.95 -3.03
N LEU A 270 -10.81 11.51 -4.04
CA LEU A 270 -10.10 12.80 -3.93
C LEU A 270 -11.03 13.97 -3.55
N MET A 271 -12.27 13.94 -4.04
CA MET A 271 -13.29 14.93 -3.65
C MET A 271 -13.73 14.72 -2.20
N ALA A 272 -13.91 13.48 -1.79
CA ALA A 272 -14.35 13.13 -0.44
C ALA A 272 -13.30 13.54 0.61
N CYS A 273 -12.00 13.40 0.32
CA CYS A 273 -10.94 13.82 1.23
C CYS A 273 -11.04 15.29 1.63
N LYS A 274 -11.53 16.16 0.74
CA LYS A 274 -11.60 17.62 0.98
C LYS A 274 -12.64 18.03 2.02
N VAL A 275 -13.60 17.15 2.37
CA VAL A 275 -14.65 17.49 3.34
C VAL A 275 -14.28 17.11 4.78
N PHE A 276 -13.31 16.22 4.97
CA PHE A 276 -12.85 15.83 6.30
C PHE A 276 -12.05 16.95 6.99
N ARG A 277 -12.04 16.89 8.30
CA ARG A 277 -11.35 17.88 9.14
C ARG A 277 -10.49 17.18 10.19
N ASN A 278 -9.32 17.74 10.42
CA ASN A 278 -8.44 17.32 11.50
C ASN A 278 -8.95 17.86 12.87
N SER A 279 -8.27 17.51 13.93
CA SER A 279 -8.60 17.92 15.31
C SER A 279 -8.58 19.45 15.50
N GLN A 280 -7.83 20.17 14.67
CA GLN A 280 -7.79 21.64 14.66
C GLN A 280 -8.89 22.28 13.80
N GLY A 281 -9.78 21.49 13.19
CA GLY A 281 -10.85 21.96 12.30
C GLY A 281 -10.37 22.40 10.91
N LYS A 282 -9.10 22.15 10.55
CA LYS A 282 -8.56 22.41 9.23
C LYS A 282 -8.91 21.26 8.27
N THR A 283 -8.86 21.51 6.98
CA THR A 283 -8.98 20.44 5.99
C THR A 283 -7.88 19.41 6.21
N THR A 284 -8.26 18.14 6.24
CA THR A 284 -7.33 17.02 6.39
C THR A 284 -6.36 16.99 5.21
N PRO A 285 -5.04 17.00 5.45
CA PRO A 285 -4.06 16.91 4.38
C PRO A 285 -4.06 15.51 3.75
N MET A 286 -3.63 15.45 2.49
CA MET A 286 -3.33 14.20 1.80
C MET A 286 -1.83 14.11 1.58
N TYR A 287 -1.26 13.00 1.99
CA TYR A 287 0.16 12.67 1.86
C TYR A 287 0.32 11.56 0.84
N ARG A 288 1.20 11.77 -0.15
CA ARG A 288 1.59 10.71 -1.07
C ARG A 288 2.55 9.75 -0.37
N THR A 289 2.28 8.46 -0.49
CA THR A 289 3.19 7.42 -0.02
C THR A 289 4.20 7.05 -1.10
N HIS A 290 5.47 6.90 -0.72
CA HIS A 290 6.56 6.48 -1.59
C HIS A 290 7.24 5.22 -1.04
N THR A 291 7.64 4.32 -1.92
CA THR A 291 8.39 3.11 -1.55
C THR A 291 9.62 3.48 -0.72
N GLY A 292 9.84 2.76 0.37
CA GLY A 292 10.99 2.98 1.26
C GLY A 292 10.75 3.99 2.38
N GLN A 293 9.67 4.78 2.36
CA GLN A 293 9.33 5.66 3.47
C GLN A 293 8.96 4.87 4.72
N ARG A 294 9.28 5.43 5.89
CA ARG A 294 8.86 4.93 7.19
C ARG A 294 8.14 6.03 7.94
N TYR A 295 6.93 5.73 8.38
CA TYR A 295 6.12 6.60 9.22
C TYR A 295 6.11 6.12 10.66
N TYR A 296 6.04 7.04 11.60
CA TYR A 296 6.00 6.78 13.04
C TYR A 296 4.73 7.34 13.65
N PHE A 297 3.95 6.48 14.28
CA PHE A 297 2.71 6.84 14.97
C PHE A 297 2.72 6.24 16.36
N ASN A 298 2.75 7.09 17.39
CA ASN A 298 2.80 6.65 18.78
C ASN A 298 3.85 5.53 18.98
N ASP A 299 3.46 4.30 19.26
CA ASP A 299 4.33 3.18 19.57
C ASP A 299 4.58 2.22 18.38
N ILE A 300 4.16 2.58 17.18
CA ILE A 300 4.35 1.76 15.98
C ILE A 300 5.10 2.50 14.88
N SER A 301 5.70 1.75 13.96
CA SER A 301 6.16 2.29 12.68
C SER A 301 5.53 1.53 11.52
N ILE A 302 5.38 2.24 10.39
CA ILE A 302 4.82 1.71 9.15
C ILE A 302 5.81 1.96 8.02
N ASP A 303 6.35 0.88 7.46
CA ASP A 303 7.19 0.94 6.27
C ASP A 303 6.31 0.84 5.03
N ILE A 304 6.51 1.72 4.07
CA ILE A 304 5.92 1.59 2.73
C ILE A 304 6.82 0.64 1.92
N VAL A 305 6.40 -0.62 1.88
CA VAL A 305 7.14 -1.69 1.18
C VAL A 305 7.08 -1.49 -0.33
N PHE A 306 5.93 -1.06 -0.82
CA PHE A 306 5.70 -0.83 -2.24
C PHE A 306 4.67 0.27 -2.45
N SER A 307 4.94 1.10 -3.45
CA SER A 307 4.02 2.10 -4.00
C SER A 307 4.09 2.03 -5.52
N GLN A 308 2.98 2.25 -6.18
CA GLN A 308 2.81 2.04 -7.63
C GLN A 308 3.74 2.88 -8.52
N GLU A 309 4.38 3.90 -7.99
CA GLU A 309 5.29 4.79 -8.73
C GLU A 309 6.54 4.09 -9.27
N ILE A 310 7.00 3.02 -8.59
CA ILE A 310 8.14 2.23 -9.04
C ILE A 310 7.73 1.09 -9.98
N PHE A 311 6.46 1.02 -10.34
CA PHE A 311 5.87 -0.02 -11.15
C PHE A 311 5.05 0.57 -12.28
N GLN A 312 5.49 0.39 -13.52
CA GLN A 312 4.68 0.74 -14.65
C GLN A 312 3.72 -0.40 -14.95
N VAL A 313 2.43 -0.11 -14.83
CA VAL A 313 1.37 -1.04 -15.17
C VAL A 313 1.37 -1.29 -16.68
N GLU A 314 1.88 -2.44 -17.10
CA GLU A 314 1.85 -2.84 -18.50
C GLU A 314 0.45 -3.31 -18.93
N LYS A 315 0.05 -2.95 -20.16
CA LYS A 315 -1.29 -3.15 -20.73
C LYS A 315 -1.75 -4.61 -20.90
N SER A 316 -0.99 -5.62 -20.48
CA SER A 316 -1.13 -6.97 -21.01
C SER A 316 -1.85 -8.01 -20.14
N TYR A 317 -2.14 -7.75 -18.87
CA TYR A 317 -2.65 -8.77 -17.97
C TYR A 317 -3.83 -8.26 -17.15
N GLY A 318 -5.05 -8.47 -17.57
CA GLY A 318 -6.34 -8.34 -16.89
C GLY A 318 -6.40 -7.44 -15.64
N LYS A 319 -7.17 -7.18 -14.84
CA LYS A 319 -7.43 -6.32 -13.67
C LYS A 319 -6.19 -5.76 -12.94
N VAL A 320 -5.45 -4.90 -13.58
CA VAL A 320 -4.17 -4.35 -13.11
C VAL A 320 -4.35 -3.19 -12.11
N PHE A 321 -5.56 -2.68 -11.93
CA PHE A 321 -5.80 -1.61 -10.97
C PHE A 321 -5.48 -2.06 -9.52
N ASN A 322 -5.66 -3.32 -9.20
CA ASN A 322 -5.24 -3.90 -7.93
C ASN A 322 -3.73 -3.79 -7.67
N ASP A 323 -2.92 -3.79 -8.74
CA ASP A 323 -1.47 -3.60 -8.65
C ASP A 323 -1.06 -2.17 -8.28
N THR A 324 -2.00 -1.23 -8.21
CA THR A 324 -1.76 0.10 -7.62
C THR A 324 -1.77 0.08 -6.09
N SER A 325 -2.06 -1.06 -5.47
CA SER A 325 -2.10 -1.19 -4.01
C SER A 325 -0.79 -0.81 -3.35
N THR A 326 -0.86 0.10 -2.41
CA THR A 326 0.26 0.41 -1.50
C THR A 326 0.42 -0.72 -0.49
N TRP A 327 1.62 -1.28 -0.36
CA TRP A 327 1.94 -2.30 0.62
C TRP A 327 2.54 -1.68 1.87
N MET A 328 2.03 -2.07 3.00
CA MET A 328 2.49 -1.59 4.30
C MET A 328 3.04 -2.74 5.14
N MET A 329 4.17 -2.50 5.82
CA MET A 329 4.70 -3.34 6.87
C MET A 329 4.58 -2.60 8.20
N LEU A 330 3.65 -3.00 9.04
CA LEU A 330 3.51 -2.46 10.39
C LEU A 330 4.49 -3.18 11.31
N ASN A 331 5.20 -2.40 12.11
CA ASN A 331 6.06 -2.90 13.17
C ASN A 331 5.45 -2.51 14.51
N ILE A 332 4.91 -3.48 15.23
CA ILE A 332 4.16 -3.30 16.48
C ILE A 332 4.77 -4.21 17.55
N GLU A 333 5.31 -3.65 18.61
CA GLU A 333 5.92 -4.42 19.73
C GLU A 333 6.95 -5.48 19.25
N GLY A 334 7.71 -5.15 18.20
CA GLY A 334 8.71 -6.05 17.60
C GLY A 334 8.13 -7.14 16.69
N GLN A 335 6.83 -7.14 16.45
CA GLN A 335 6.15 -8.04 15.51
C GLN A 335 5.82 -7.32 14.21
N LYS A 336 5.88 -8.05 13.10
CA LYS A 336 5.63 -7.54 11.75
C LYS A 336 4.26 -7.98 11.24
N VAL A 337 3.49 -7.01 10.73
CA VAL A 337 2.24 -7.25 10.03
C VAL A 337 2.36 -6.73 8.61
N LEU A 338 2.25 -7.62 7.61
CA LEU A 338 2.27 -7.23 6.20
C LEU A 338 0.84 -7.09 5.67
N MET A 339 0.56 -5.92 5.12
CA MET A 339 -0.73 -5.56 4.52
C MET A 339 -0.52 -5.16 3.05
N PRO A 340 -0.68 -6.10 2.10
CA PRO A 340 -0.42 -5.87 0.68
C PRO A 340 -1.63 -5.32 -0.09
N GLY A 341 -2.78 -5.13 0.56
CA GLY A 341 -4.01 -4.80 -0.15
C GLY A 341 -4.40 -5.90 -1.15
N ASP A 342 -4.79 -5.49 -2.35
CA ASP A 342 -5.26 -6.40 -3.40
C ASP A 342 -4.20 -6.74 -4.45
N ALA A 343 -2.95 -6.59 -4.08
CA ALA A 343 -1.82 -6.81 -4.98
C ALA A 343 -1.91 -8.12 -5.78
N ASP A 344 -1.74 -8.00 -7.09
CA ASP A 344 -1.76 -9.12 -8.03
C ASP A 344 -0.34 -9.66 -8.29
N ALA A 345 -0.24 -10.67 -9.13
CA ALA A 345 0.98 -11.43 -9.39
C ALA A 345 2.19 -10.57 -9.77
N GLN A 346 1.99 -9.51 -10.54
CA GLN A 346 3.08 -8.65 -11.00
C GLN A 346 3.71 -7.87 -9.85
N THR A 347 2.88 -7.27 -9.01
CA THR A 347 3.36 -6.55 -7.82
C THR A 347 4.01 -7.50 -6.83
N GLN A 348 3.44 -8.69 -6.62
CA GLN A 348 4.04 -9.73 -5.78
C GLN A 348 5.43 -10.13 -6.30
N ALA A 349 5.57 -10.38 -7.61
CA ALA A 349 6.85 -10.69 -8.24
C ALA A 349 7.86 -9.53 -8.09
N SER A 350 7.42 -8.29 -8.23
CA SER A 350 8.26 -7.10 -8.04
C SER A 350 8.78 -7.03 -6.59
N VAL A 351 7.90 -7.15 -5.61
CA VAL A 351 8.28 -7.08 -4.18
C VAL A 351 9.27 -8.18 -3.81
N VAL A 352 9.06 -9.43 -4.24
CA VAL A 352 10.00 -10.51 -3.95
C VAL A 352 11.34 -10.38 -4.71
N SER A 353 11.42 -9.59 -5.77
CA SER A 353 12.68 -9.25 -6.43
C SER A 353 13.45 -8.15 -5.70
N ILE A 354 12.74 -7.27 -5.00
CA ILE A 354 13.30 -6.14 -4.25
C ILE A 354 13.84 -6.59 -2.89
N TYR A 355 13.03 -7.29 -2.11
CA TYR A 355 13.31 -7.59 -0.70
C TYR A 355 13.83 -9.02 -0.49
N SER A 356 14.57 -9.20 0.60
CA SER A 356 14.99 -10.52 1.06
C SER A 356 13.83 -11.32 1.66
N LYS A 357 14.00 -12.64 1.71
CA LYS A 357 13.05 -13.50 2.41
C LYS A 357 12.97 -13.16 3.91
N GLU A 358 14.10 -12.78 4.52
CA GLU A 358 14.18 -12.37 5.92
C GLU A 358 13.32 -11.14 6.20
N TYR A 359 13.33 -10.15 5.29
CA TYR A 359 12.49 -8.96 5.43
C TYR A 359 11.01 -9.31 5.27
N LEU A 360 10.69 -10.19 4.30
CA LEU A 360 9.33 -10.68 4.03
C LEU A 360 8.89 -11.81 4.99
N THR A 361 9.70 -12.13 6.01
CA THR A 361 9.29 -12.99 7.11
C THR A 361 8.54 -12.15 8.13
N VAL A 362 7.25 -12.45 8.30
CA VAL A 362 6.33 -11.65 9.12
C VAL A 362 5.60 -12.52 10.14
N ASP A 363 5.07 -11.91 11.19
CA ASP A 363 4.24 -12.62 12.17
C ASP A 363 2.81 -12.78 11.64
N ILE A 364 2.28 -11.74 10.99
CA ILE A 364 0.91 -11.71 10.49
C ILE A 364 0.93 -11.23 9.03
N LEU A 365 0.19 -11.93 8.17
CA LEU A 365 -0.02 -11.60 6.77
C LEU A 365 -1.51 -11.37 6.51
N GLN A 366 -1.88 -10.22 5.94
CA GLN A 366 -3.16 -10.07 5.26
C GLN A 366 -3.12 -10.86 3.95
N ALA A 367 -4.11 -11.72 3.73
CA ALA A 367 -4.21 -12.45 2.48
C ALA A 367 -4.38 -11.49 1.29
N PHE A 368 -3.57 -11.68 0.25
CA PHE A 368 -3.60 -10.86 -0.95
C PHE A 368 -4.99 -10.86 -1.59
N HIS A 369 -5.53 -9.67 -1.86
CA HIS A 369 -6.83 -9.50 -2.50
C HIS A 369 -7.89 -10.39 -1.84
N HIS A 370 -8.08 -10.24 -0.54
CA HIS A 370 -9.02 -11.01 0.29
C HIS A 370 -8.81 -12.54 0.23
N GLY A 371 -7.78 -13.00 -0.47
CA GLY A 371 -7.51 -14.40 -0.80
C GLY A 371 -7.65 -14.73 -2.29
N TYR A 372 -8.09 -13.78 -3.14
CA TYR A 372 -8.26 -14.02 -4.58
C TYR A 372 -6.94 -14.10 -5.37
N ASN A 373 -5.85 -13.51 -4.85
CA ASN A 373 -4.58 -13.41 -5.56
C ASN A 373 -3.43 -14.10 -4.80
N VAL A 374 -3.70 -15.24 -4.19
CA VAL A 374 -2.68 -16.04 -3.52
C VAL A 374 -2.02 -16.97 -4.54
N TYR A 375 -0.83 -16.61 -4.98
CA TYR A 375 -0.10 -17.38 -6.00
C TYR A 375 0.97 -18.28 -5.38
N THR A 376 0.98 -19.54 -5.77
CA THR A 376 1.97 -20.53 -5.31
C THR A 376 3.39 -20.15 -5.72
N ALA A 377 3.55 -19.49 -6.88
CA ALA A 377 4.86 -19.13 -7.44
C ALA A 377 5.71 -18.20 -6.57
N VAL A 378 5.07 -17.40 -5.70
CA VAL A 378 5.76 -16.46 -4.79
C VAL A 378 5.60 -16.82 -3.33
N SER A 379 4.77 -17.80 -3.00
CA SER A 379 4.45 -18.17 -1.62
C SER A 379 5.66 -18.66 -0.80
N ASP A 380 6.67 -19.23 -1.46
CA ASP A 380 7.92 -19.68 -0.83
C ASP A 380 8.86 -18.53 -0.43
N ARG A 381 8.57 -17.32 -0.91
CA ARG A 381 9.36 -16.10 -0.61
C ARG A 381 8.82 -15.34 0.59
N PHE A 382 7.59 -15.63 1.02
CA PHE A 382 6.99 -15.11 2.24
C PHE A 382 7.04 -16.18 3.32
N SER A 383 7.26 -15.76 4.56
CA SER A 383 7.11 -16.62 5.74
C SER A 383 6.23 -15.89 6.75
N PHE A 384 5.25 -16.60 7.29
CA PHE A 384 4.24 -16.02 8.18
C PHE A 384 3.77 -17.08 9.19
N LYS A 385 3.24 -16.60 10.32
CA LYS A 385 2.66 -17.48 11.37
C LYS A 385 1.14 -17.45 11.33
N THR A 386 0.58 -16.25 11.22
CA THR A 386 -0.87 -16.00 11.20
C THR A 386 -1.26 -15.39 9.86
N VAL A 387 -2.36 -15.85 9.26
CA VAL A 387 -2.93 -15.25 8.05
C VAL A 387 -4.35 -14.78 8.34
N ILE A 388 -4.62 -13.52 7.98
CA ILE A 388 -5.92 -12.90 8.16
C ILE A 388 -6.57 -12.69 6.79
N TYR A 389 -7.80 -13.19 6.67
CA TYR A 389 -8.59 -13.11 5.44
C TYR A 389 -9.74 -12.12 5.64
N PRO A 390 -9.69 -10.92 5.06
CA PRO A 390 -10.82 -9.99 5.06
C PRO A 390 -11.90 -10.45 4.08
N PHE A 391 -12.36 -11.67 4.26
CA PHE A 391 -13.37 -12.37 3.45
C PHE A 391 -14.01 -13.52 4.21
N PHE A 392 -14.97 -14.21 3.60
CA PHE A 392 -15.70 -15.34 4.18
C PHE A 392 -15.02 -16.66 3.87
N THR A 393 -14.72 -17.47 4.87
CA THR A 393 -14.16 -18.81 4.67
C THR A 393 -15.13 -19.75 3.98
N SER A 394 -16.44 -19.53 4.14
CA SER A 394 -17.50 -20.27 3.43
C SER A 394 -17.41 -20.15 1.91
N GLU A 395 -16.81 -19.08 1.40
CA GLU A 395 -16.64 -18.84 -0.04
C GLU A 395 -15.35 -19.44 -0.62
N PHE A 396 -14.41 -19.93 0.21
CA PHE A 396 -13.12 -20.46 -0.27
C PHE A 396 -13.27 -21.62 -1.25
N ASP A 397 -14.32 -22.42 -1.12
CA ASP A 397 -14.58 -23.53 -2.02
C ASP A 397 -15.26 -23.10 -3.33
N ASN A 398 -15.75 -21.86 -3.40
CA ASN A 398 -16.34 -21.28 -4.61
C ASN A 398 -15.33 -20.63 -5.53
N TRP A 399 -14.07 -20.47 -5.09
CA TRP A 399 -13.02 -19.89 -5.92
C TRP A 399 -12.55 -20.83 -7.04
N ARG A 400 -11.91 -20.24 -8.05
CA ARG A 400 -11.26 -20.99 -9.14
C ARG A 400 -10.16 -21.91 -8.56
N ASP A 401 -9.92 -23.03 -9.21
CA ASP A 401 -9.00 -24.06 -8.71
C ASP A 401 -7.60 -23.54 -8.38
N GLU A 402 -7.03 -22.66 -9.22
CA GLU A 402 -5.71 -22.03 -8.99
C GLU A 402 -5.66 -21.22 -7.69
N ILE A 403 -6.75 -20.51 -7.38
CA ILE A 403 -6.87 -19.70 -6.15
C ILE A 403 -7.07 -20.61 -4.95
N LYS A 404 -7.83 -21.70 -5.10
CA LYS A 404 -8.00 -22.70 -4.04
C LYS A 404 -6.67 -23.33 -3.65
N GLU A 405 -5.85 -23.73 -4.64
CA GLU A 405 -4.53 -24.34 -4.40
C GLU A 405 -3.61 -23.37 -3.65
N GLY A 406 -3.56 -22.09 -4.06
CA GLY A 406 -2.77 -21.06 -3.38
C GLY A 406 -3.21 -20.83 -1.94
N ASN A 407 -4.51 -20.70 -1.70
CA ASN A 407 -5.05 -20.52 -0.35
C ASN A 407 -4.90 -21.78 0.51
N GLN A 408 -5.03 -22.96 -0.06
CA GLN A 408 -4.77 -24.20 0.65
C GLN A 408 -3.32 -24.25 1.13
N LEU A 409 -2.36 -23.94 0.26
CA LEU A 409 -0.95 -23.91 0.62
C LEU A 409 -0.67 -22.90 1.73
N VAL A 410 -1.24 -21.71 1.65
CA VAL A 410 -1.09 -20.67 2.69
C VAL A 410 -1.66 -21.14 4.01
N ARG A 411 -2.86 -21.72 4.04
CA ARG A 411 -3.49 -22.22 5.27
C ARG A 411 -2.73 -23.43 5.87
N GLU A 412 -2.19 -24.32 5.03
CA GLU A 412 -1.36 -25.45 5.49
C GLU A 412 -0.01 -25.00 6.05
N THR A 413 0.52 -23.86 5.57
CA THR A 413 1.80 -23.30 6.02
C THR A 413 1.63 -22.45 7.27
N ALA A 414 0.51 -21.74 7.42
CA ALA A 414 0.22 -20.91 8.58
C ALA A 414 0.02 -21.75 9.84
N THR A 415 0.46 -21.22 11.00
CA THR A 415 0.15 -21.83 12.29
C THR A 415 -1.31 -21.62 12.66
N GLU A 416 -1.87 -20.48 12.27
CA GLU A 416 -3.29 -20.17 12.39
C GLU A 416 -3.76 -19.29 11.24
N TYR A 417 -5.04 -19.35 10.94
CA TYR A 417 -5.69 -18.39 10.03
C TYR A 417 -7.12 -18.14 10.50
N PHE A 418 -7.65 -16.97 10.15
CA PHE A 418 -9.04 -16.63 10.45
C PHE A 418 -9.56 -15.57 9.47
N SER A 419 -10.89 -15.52 9.37
CA SER A 419 -11.63 -14.54 8.59
C SER A 419 -12.49 -13.67 9.49
N HIS A 420 -13.14 -12.65 8.91
CA HIS A 420 -14.10 -11.81 9.62
C HIS A 420 -15.51 -12.41 9.70
N GLU A 421 -15.72 -13.65 9.26
CA GLU A 421 -17.05 -14.26 9.07
C GLU A 421 -17.90 -14.30 10.33
N ASP A 422 -17.25 -14.52 11.50
CA ASP A 422 -17.93 -14.65 12.80
C ASP A 422 -17.94 -13.36 13.62
N GLY A 423 -17.50 -12.24 13.03
CA GLY A 423 -17.32 -10.97 13.71
C GLY A 423 -15.92 -10.38 13.59
N THR A 424 -15.75 -9.18 14.10
CA THR A 424 -14.48 -8.46 14.09
C THR A 424 -13.42 -9.23 14.89
N LYS A 425 -12.27 -9.47 14.28
CA LYS A 425 -11.13 -10.17 14.89
C LYS A 425 -10.15 -9.17 15.47
N VAL A 426 -9.91 -9.24 16.77
CA VAL A 426 -9.04 -8.30 17.50
C VAL A 426 -7.77 -9.00 17.96
N LEU A 427 -6.64 -8.54 17.50
CA LEU A 427 -5.31 -8.97 17.88
C LEU A 427 -4.71 -7.93 18.83
N THR A 428 -4.34 -8.32 20.05
CA THR A 428 -3.69 -7.43 21.02
C THR A 428 -2.18 -7.66 21.01
N PHE A 429 -1.40 -6.59 20.88
CA PHE A 429 0.07 -6.69 20.82
C PHE A 429 0.74 -6.54 22.19
N PRO A 430 1.85 -7.28 22.44
CA PRO A 430 2.38 -8.32 21.57
C PRO A 430 1.40 -9.48 21.39
N TYR A 431 1.16 -9.86 20.12
CA TYR A 431 0.18 -10.88 19.79
C TYR A 431 0.74 -12.29 20.06
N VAL A 432 -0.08 -13.11 20.68
CA VAL A 432 0.23 -14.53 20.95
C VAL A 432 -0.72 -15.40 20.13
N ILE A 433 -0.18 -16.34 19.37
CA ILE A 433 -0.97 -17.31 18.58
C ILE A 433 -2.07 -17.94 19.45
N GLY A 434 -3.28 -18.00 18.92
CA GLY A 434 -4.45 -18.50 19.62
C GLY A 434 -5.11 -17.54 20.61
N SER A 435 -4.62 -16.28 20.72
CA SER A 435 -5.21 -15.27 21.61
C SER A 435 -6.13 -14.26 20.90
N VAL A 436 -6.45 -14.49 19.63
CA VAL A 436 -7.38 -13.64 18.89
C VAL A 436 -8.73 -13.59 19.62
N GLN A 437 -9.24 -12.38 19.77
CA GLN A 437 -10.57 -12.15 20.30
C GLN A 437 -11.53 -11.93 19.14
N THR A 438 -12.73 -12.48 19.22
CA THR A 438 -13.80 -12.23 18.24
C THR A 438 -14.87 -11.42 18.93
N GLU A 439 -15.13 -10.22 18.42
CA GLU A 439 -16.31 -9.47 18.83
C GLU A 439 -17.56 -10.07 18.16
N PRO A 440 -18.70 -10.11 18.85
CA PRO A 440 -19.91 -10.70 18.29
C PRO A 440 -20.25 -10.09 16.93
N ALA A 441 -20.71 -10.94 16.02
CA ALA A 441 -21.18 -10.53 14.71
C ALA A 441 -22.23 -9.42 14.81
N GLN A 442 -22.15 -8.43 13.92
CA GLN A 442 -23.09 -7.33 13.87
C GLN A 442 -24.47 -7.81 13.37
N THR A 443 -25.50 -7.41 14.08
CA THR A 443 -26.85 -7.42 13.50
C THR A 443 -26.99 -6.15 12.68
N TRP A 444 -26.80 -6.26 11.36
CA TRP A 444 -26.97 -5.14 10.44
C TRP A 444 -28.43 -4.68 10.48
N SER A 445 -28.73 -3.64 11.27
CA SER A 445 -30.09 -3.12 11.46
C SER A 445 -30.75 -2.64 10.17
N HIS A 446 -29.96 -2.36 9.15
CA HIS A 446 -30.42 -1.94 7.84
C HIS A 446 -30.54 -3.10 6.83
N HIS A 447 -30.01 -4.28 7.15
CA HIS A 447 -30.06 -5.47 6.32
C HIS A 447 -30.23 -6.70 7.21
N PRO A 448 -31.45 -6.96 7.70
CA PRO A 448 -31.73 -8.15 8.47
C PRO A 448 -31.63 -9.37 7.55
N GLY A 449 -30.61 -10.13 7.71
CA GLY A 449 -30.30 -11.30 6.90
C GLY A 449 -29.16 -11.01 5.94
N ARG A 450 -27.94 -11.01 6.49
CA ARG A 450 -26.72 -11.13 5.71
C ARG A 450 -26.80 -12.43 4.94
N THR A 451 -27.10 -12.36 3.66
CA THR A 451 -26.79 -13.46 2.76
C THR A 451 -25.34 -13.28 2.35
N PRO A 452 -24.49 -14.30 2.52
CA PRO A 452 -23.19 -14.33 1.86
C PRO A 452 -23.40 -13.95 0.41
N SER A 453 -22.52 -13.11 -0.15
CA SER A 453 -22.67 -12.63 -1.52
C SER A 453 -23.02 -13.79 -2.44
N GLU A 454 -24.14 -13.69 -3.15
CA GLU A 454 -24.43 -14.60 -4.26
C GLU A 454 -23.38 -14.31 -5.34
N GLY A 455 -22.22 -14.97 -5.17
CA GLY A 455 -21.19 -15.13 -6.18
C GLY A 455 -20.69 -13.83 -6.79
N VAL A 456 -19.53 -13.39 -6.36
CA VAL A 456 -18.64 -12.64 -7.25
C VAL A 456 -18.35 -13.56 -8.44
N LYS A 457 -19.11 -13.41 -9.53
CA LYS A 457 -18.90 -14.08 -10.80
C LYS A 457 -17.81 -13.39 -11.59
#